data_d58e8e1d93beb21a3a27800f8772bae2
#
_entry.id   d58e8e1d93beb21a3a27800f8772bae2
#
_cell.length_a   1.000
_cell.length_b   1.000
_cell.length_c   1.000
_cell.angle_alpha   90.00
_cell.angle_beta   90.00
_cell.angle_gamma   90.00
#
_symmetry.space_group_name_H-M   'P 1'
#
loop_
_entity.id
_entity.type
_entity.pdbx_description
1 polymer ?
#
loop_
_entity_poly.entity_id
_entity_poly.type
_entity_poly.pdbx_seq_one_letter_code
_entity_poly.pdbx_strand_id
1 'polypeptide(L)'
;MNISLEYFLAAAEEESISRAAERVMVSQQDMSNHIRRLEKQYGLLFERRPRFALTPAGEAVLATYRQVRLLEESLEDRLRDLREDTEGTIRLGMHIARARILVPPAAARFCREFPHVRLEVVHGDTAVLEDKLGQGTLHLFLGVDPEERPHFCFTPVGSETVYLVIAGALLDRCFPQGGAGDTIDETQLSRLPLIFSPTISKTQAR
;
A
#
# COMPACT_ATOMS: atom_id res chain seq x y z
N MET A 1 -18.69 -17.11 -0.72
CA MET A 1 -18.21 -16.00 -1.57
C MET A 1 -19.31 -15.51 -2.51
N ASN A 2 -19.56 -14.19 -2.62
CA ASN A 2 -20.66 -13.66 -3.45
C ASN A 2 -20.12 -13.33 -4.85
N ILE A 3 -20.41 -14.19 -5.82
CA ILE A 3 -19.92 -14.08 -7.22
C ILE A 3 -20.24 -12.72 -7.86
N SER A 4 -21.36 -12.08 -7.46
CA SER A 4 -21.72 -10.76 -7.99
C SER A 4 -20.74 -9.67 -7.53
N LEU A 5 -20.23 -9.77 -6.29
CA LEU A 5 -19.21 -8.85 -5.77
C LEU A 5 -17.84 -9.09 -6.42
N GLU A 6 -17.50 -10.32 -6.78
CA GLU A 6 -16.28 -10.62 -7.54
C GLU A 6 -16.34 -10.02 -8.96
N TYR A 7 -17.46 -10.15 -9.63
CA TYR A 7 -17.65 -9.55 -10.95
C TYR A 7 -17.65 -8.02 -10.88
N PHE A 8 -18.21 -7.46 -9.81
CA PHE A 8 -18.14 -6.02 -9.56
C PHE A 8 -16.69 -5.56 -9.35
N LEU A 9 -15.90 -6.28 -8.55
CA LEU A 9 -14.47 -5.99 -8.34
C LEU A 9 -13.70 -6.04 -9.67
N ALA A 10 -13.89 -7.11 -10.45
CA ALA A 10 -13.25 -7.26 -11.75
C ALA A 10 -13.59 -6.09 -12.69
N ALA A 11 -14.86 -5.66 -12.72
CA ALA A 11 -15.31 -4.55 -13.55
C ALA A 11 -14.73 -3.20 -13.08
N ALA A 12 -14.55 -3.01 -11.77
CA ALA A 12 -13.94 -1.82 -11.20
C ALA A 12 -12.44 -1.74 -11.52
N GLU A 13 -11.72 -2.85 -11.44
CA GLU A 13 -10.29 -2.94 -11.75
C GLU A 13 -9.99 -2.73 -13.24
N GLU A 14 -10.83 -3.28 -14.11
CA GLU A 14 -10.68 -3.15 -15.57
C GLU A 14 -11.25 -1.84 -16.13
N GLU A 15 -11.96 -1.07 -15.32
CA GLU A 15 -12.73 0.10 -15.77
C GLU A 15 -13.59 -0.22 -17.03
N SER A 16 -14.05 -1.47 -17.13
CA SER A 16 -14.77 -2.00 -18.30
C SER A 16 -15.44 -3.32 -18.02
N ILE A 17 -16.75 -3.39 -18.23
CA ILE A 17 -17.51 -4.64 -18.10
C ILE A 17 -17.05 -5.69 -19.12
N SER A 18 -16.73 -5.27 -20.35
CA SER A 18 -16.31 -6.21 -21.41
C SER A 18 -14.96 -6.84 -21.11
N ARG A 19 -13.94 -6.03 -20.75
CA ARG A 19 -12.62 -6.53 -20.39
C ARG A 19 -12.66 -7.40 -19.12
N ALA A 20 -13.44 -7.00 -18.14
CA ALA A 20 -13.64 -7.79 -16.94
C ALA A 20 -14.29 -9.15 -17.25
N ALA A 21 -15.29 -9.18 -18.11
CA ALA A 21 -15.94 -10.43 -18.53
C ALA A 21 -14.96 -11.37 -19.25
N GLU A 22 -14.13 -10.83 -20.14
CA GLU A 22 -13.06 -11.59 -20.81
C GLU A 22 -12.05 -12.15 -19.79
N ARG A 23 -11.60 -11.32 -18.83
CA ARG A 23 -10.63 -11.72 -17.80
C ARG A 23 -11.13 -12.89 -16.95
N VAL A 24 -12.40 -12.87 -16.56
CA VAL A 24 -13.00 -13.93 -15.71
C VAL A 24 -13.70 -15.01 -16.53
N MET A 25 -13.56 -15.00 -17.85
CA MET A 25 -14.09 -16.01 -18.79
C MET A 25 -15.60 -16.24 -18.70
N VAL A 26 -16.37 -15.13 -18.60
CA VAL A 26 -17.84 -15.16 -18.62
C VAL A 26 -18.39 -14.28 -19.71
N SER A 27 -19.70 -14.40 -20.02
CA SER A 27 -20.33 -13.50 -20.97
C SER A 27 -20.49 -12.09 -20.38
N GLN A 28 -20.35 -11.05 -21.23
CA GLN A 28 -20.62 -9.67 -20.82
C GLN A 28 -22.05 -9.50 -20.30
N GLN A 29 -23.00 -10.29 -20.83
CA GLN A 29 -24.39 -10.24 -20.41
C GLN A 29 -24.57 -10.79 -19.00
N ASP A 30 -23.90 -11.90 -18.64
CA ASP A 30 -23.95 -12.48 -17.30
C ASP A 30 -23.34 -11.52 -16.29
N MET A 31 -22.13 -10.99 -16.59
CA MET A 31 -21.49 -9.99 -15.74
C MET A 31 -22.40 -8.77 -15.52
N SER A 32 -23.00 -8.23 -16.60
CA SER A 32 -23.94 -7.10 -16.50
C SER A 32 -25.17 -7.44 -15.65
N ASN A 33 -25.68 -8.66 -15.71
CA ASN A 33 -26.81 -9.10 -14.90
C ASN A 33 -26.44 -9.17 -13.41
N HIS A 34 -25.24 -9.66 -13.08
CA HIS A 34 -24.74 -9.69 -11.71
C HIS A 34 -24.53 -8.28 -11.15
N ILE A 35 -23.93 -7.37 -11.92
CA ILE A 35 -23.78 -5.96 -11.53
C ILE A 35 -25.14 -5.30 -11.30
N ARG A 36 -26.13 -5.50 -12.19
CA ARG A 36 -27.47 -4.95 -11.99
C ARG A 36 -28.16 -5.49 -10.72
N ARG A 37 -27.89 -6.73 -10.30
CA ARG A 37 -28.41 -7.25 -9.03
C ARG A 37 -27.84 -6.50 -7.84
N LEU A 38 -26.54 -6.19 -7.86
CA LEU A 38 -25.92 -5.37 -6.84
C LEU A 38 -26.44 -3.94 -6.87
N GLU A 39 -26.62 -3.35 -8.05
CA GLU A 39 -27.15 -1.99 -8.21
C GLU A 39 -28.61 -1.87 -7.71
N LYS A 40 -29.38 -2.94 -7.79
CA LYS A 40 -30.73 -2.99 -7.15
C LYS A 40 -30.69 -2.98 -5.64
N GLN A 41 -29.63 -3.52 -5.04
CA GLN A 41 -29.47 -3.63 -3.60
C GLN A 41 -28.82 -2.40 -2.98
N TYR A 42 -27.80 -1.86 -3.64
CA TYR A 42 -26.91 -0.82 -3.08
C TYR A 42 -27.04 0.53 -3.79
N GLY A 43 -27.86 0.65 -4.82
CA GLY A 43 -27.93 1.82 -5.69
C GLY A 43 -26.97 1.71 -6.88
N LEU A 44 -26.93 2.73 -7.72
CA LEU A 44 -26.06 2.77 -8.89
C LEU A 44 -24.59 2.71 -8.48
N LEU A 45 -23.86 1.73 -8.95
CA LEU A 45 -22.45 1.50 -8.57
C LEU A 45 -21.47 2.01 -9.63
N PHE A 46 -21.89 2.09 -10.90
CA PHE A 46 -21.07 2.59 -11.98
C PHE A 46 -21.75 3.73 -12.74
N GLU A 47 -21.02 4.81 -12.99
CA GLU A 47 -21.33 5.78 -14.04
C GLU A 47 -20.84 5.24 -15.38
N ARG A 48 -21.68 5.35 -16.40
CA ARG A 48 -21.37 4.83 -17.74
C ARG A 48 -21.03 5.92 -18.74
N ARG A 49 -21.27 7.17 -18.40
CA ARG A 49 -21.00 8.36 -19.22
C ARG A 49 -20.57 9.52 -18.32
N PRO A 50 -19.60 10.36 -18.73
CA PRO A 50 -18.87 10.34 -20.00
C PRO A 50 -17.85 9.20 -20.11
N ARG A 51 -17.45 8.60 -19.00
CA ARG A 51 -16.56 7.42 -18.93
C ARG A 51 -17.11 6.41 -17.93
N PHE A 52 -16.65 5.17 -18.05
CA PHE A 52 -16.98 4.15 -17.07
C PHE A 52 -16.14 4.40 -15.79
N ALA A 53 -16.82 4.68 -14.68
CA ALA A 53 -16.20 4.99 -13.39
C ALA A 53 -17.10 4.54 -12.24
N LEU A 54 -16.55 4.37 -11.06
CA LEU A 54 -17.33 4.12 -9.85
C LEU A 54 -18.12 5.38 -9.44
N THR A 55 -19.31 5.15 -8.92
CA THR A 55 -20.05 6.17 -8.15
C THR A 55 -19.51 6.20 -6.70
N PRO A 56 -19.84 7.22 -5.88
CA PRO A 56 -19.52 7.21 -4.44
C PRO A 56 -20.05 5.96 -3.72
N ALA A 57 -21.22 5.44 -4.11
CA ALA A 57 -21.75 4.18 -3.61
C ALA A 57 -20.91 2.99 -4.07
N GLY A 58 -20.45 2.99 -5.33
CA GLY A 58 -19.54 1.99 -5.87
C GLY A 58 -18.20 1.96 -5.12
N GLU A 59 -17.62 3.12 -4.83
CA GLU A 59 -16.37 3.23 -4.06
C GLU A 59 -16.55 2.67 -2.64
N ALA A 60 -17.65 2.99 -1.96
CA ALA A 60 -17.95 2.48 -0.63
C ALA A 60 -18.12 0.94 -0.63
N VAL A 61 -18.83 0.39 -1.62
CA VAL A 61 -19.00 -1.06 -1.78
C VAL A 61 -17.66 -1.72 -2.08
N LEU A 62 -16.83 -1.13 -2.95
CA LEU A 62 -15.51 -1.65 -3.30
C LEU A 62 -14.58 -1.69 -2.08
N ALA A 63 -14.52 -0.60 -1.32
CA ALA A 63 -13.69 -0.52 -0.11
C ALA A 63 -14.12 -1.56 0.92
N THR A 64 -15.43 -1.67 1.19
CA THR A 64 -15.98 -2.66 2.13
C THR A 64 -15.73 -4.09 1.67
N TYR A 65 -15.94 -4.37 0.38
CA TYR A 65 -15.75 -5.73 -0.14
C TYR A 65 -14.29 -6.17 -0.09
N ARG A 66 -13.35 -5.26 -0.36
CA ARG A 66 -11.91 -5.55 -0.19
C ARG A 66 -11.58 -5.94 1.26
N GLN A 67 -12.19 -5.29 2.26
CA GLN A 67 -12.02 -5.67 3.66
C GLN A 67 -12.62 -7.05 3.96
N VAL A 68 -13.81 -7.35 3.42
CA VAL A 68 -14.43 -8.68 3.56
C VAL A 68 -13.55 -9.77 2.98
N ARG A 69 -12.99 -9.57 1.80
CA ARG A 69 -12.04 -10.52 1.18
C ARG A 69 -10.83 -10.81 2.05
N LEU A 70 -10.27 -9.78 2.68
CA LEU A 70 -9.16 -9.96 3.63
C LEU A 70 -9.54 -10.83 4.82
N LEU A 71 -10.75 -10.61 5.35
CA LEU A 71 -11.25 -11.42 6.47
C LEU A 71 -11.47 -12.88 6.04
N GLU A 72 -11.97 -13.11 4.81
CA GLU A 72 -12.13 -14.45 4.25
C GLU A 72 -10.75 -15.12 4.05
N GLU A 73 -9.77 -14.43 3.46
CA GLU A 73 -8.40 -14.90 3.30
C GLU A 73 -7.74 -15.21 4.66
N SER A 74 -7.92 -14.31 5.65
CA SER A 74 -7.42 -14.53 7.01
C SER A 74 -8.07 -15.73 7.70
N LEU A 75 -9.36 -16.00 7.45
CA LEU A 75 -10.04 -17.18 7.96
C LEU A 75 -9.48 -18.45 7.32
N GLU A 76 -9.28 -18.45 5.99
CA GLU A 76 -8.69 -19.57 5.28
C GLU A 76 -7.28 -19.87 5.79
N ASP A 77 -6.46 -18.84 6.02
CA ASP A 77 -5.12 -18.99 6.60
C ASP A 77 -5.16 -19.58 8.01
N ARG A 78 -6.05 -19.07 8.88
CA ARG A 78 -6.25 -19.64 10.23
C ARG A 78 -6.71 -21.09 10.20
N LEU A 79 -7.59 -21.44 9.26
CA LEU A 79 -8.04 -22.83 9.11
C LEU A 79 -6.93 -23.73 8.57
N ARG A 80 -6.04 -23.18 7.75
CA ARG A 80 -4.84 -23.87 7.25
C ARG A 80 -3.82 -24.08 8.35
N ASP A 81 -3.56 -23.05 9.17
CA ASP A 81 -2.69 -23.16 10.36
C ASP A 81 -3.16 -24.22 11.34
N LEU A 82 -4.50 -24.38 11.52
CA LEU A 82 -5.07 -25.44 12.34
C LEU A 82 -4.88 -26.85 11.79
N ARG A 83 -4.56 -26.97 10.48
CA ARG A 83 -4.27 -28.25 9.83
C ARG A 83 -2.77 -28.56 9.77
N GLU A 84 -1.92 -27.76 10.41
CA GLU A 84 -0.45 -27.85 10.35
C GLU A 84 0.15 -27.61 8.94
N ASP A 85 -0.65 -27.13 7.99
CA ASP A 85 -0.19 -26.75 6.66
C ASP A 85 0.40 -25.31 6.72
N THR A 86 1.71 -25.21 6.81
CA THR A 86 2.45 -23.94 6.85
C THR A 86 2.74 -23.41 5.44
N GLU A 87 1.77 -23.52 4.54
CA GLU A 87 1.88 -22.97 3.18
C GLU A 87 1.11 -21.65 3.09
N GLY A 88 1.67 -20.68 2.39
CA GLY A 88 1.00 -19.38 2.20
C GLY A 88 1.88 -18.34 1.53
N THR A 89 1.35 -17.14 1.40
CA THR A 89 2.11 -16.00 0.87
C THR A 89 2.01 -14.82 1.83
N ILE A 90 3.15 -14.28 2.27
CA ILE A 90 3.23 -13.01 3.00
C ILE A 90 3.62 -11.91 2.02
N ARG A 91 2.78 -10.86 1.91
CA ARG A 91 3.05 -9.65 1.13
C ARG A 91 3.47 -8.54 2.05
N LEU A 92 4.78 -8.23 2.02
CA LEU A 92 5.43 -7.19 2.82
C LEU A 92 5.69 -5.96 1.98
N GLY A 93 5.10 -4.82 2.34
CA GLY A 93 5.38 -3.51 1.76
C GLY A 93 6.57 -2.83 2.40
N MET A 94 7.45 -2.21 1.59
CA MET A 94 8.61 -1.49 2.12
C MET A 94 9.19 -0.53 1.08
N HIS A 95 9.73 0.61 1.54
CA HIS A 95 10.49 1.48 0.64
C HIS A 95 11.76 0.79 0.14
N ILE A 96 12.07 0.96 -1.15
CA ILE A 96 13.17 0.25 -1.84
C ILE A 96 14.53 0.37 -1.12
N ALA A 97 14.84 1.55 -0.57
CA ALA A 97 16.12 1.77 0.13
C ALA A 97 16.23 0.89 1.38
N ARG A 98 15.15 0.75 2.16
CA ARG A 98 15.10 -0.13 3.33
C ARG A 98 15.09 -1.59 2.95
N ALA A 99 14.34 -1.93 1.89
CA ALA A 99 14.26 -3.30 1.42
C ALA A 99 15.63 -3.87 1.06
N ARG A 100 16.49 -3.08 0.41
CA ARG A 100 17.86 -3.49 0.05
C ARG A 100 18.73 -3.87 1.24
N ILE A 101 18.47 -3.29 2.40
CA ILE A 101 19.27 -3.50 3.63
C ILE A 101 18.62 -4.58 4.49
N LEU A 102 17.31 -4.50 4.72
CA LEU A 102 16.61 -5.31 5.72
C LEU A 102 16.13 -6.65 5.17
N VAL A 103 15.72 -6.71 3.90
CA VAL A 103 15.14 -7.94 3.33
C VAL A 103 16.15 -9.08 3.23
N PRO A 104 17.40 -8.90 2.73
CA PRO A 104 18.30 -10.02 2.55
C PRO A 104 18.57 -10.84 3.82
N PRO A 105 18.95 -10.23 4.96
CA PRO A 105 19.17 -11.00 6.19
C PRO A 105 17.87 -11.57 6.78
N ALA A 106 16.76 -10.84 6.70
CA ALA A 106 15.47 -11.28 7.21
C ALA A 106 14.90 -12.43 6.37
N ALA A 107 14.93 -12.33 5.05
CA ALA A 107 14.46 -13.37 4.14
C ALA A 107 15.25 -14.66 4.28
N ALA A 108 16.58 -14.58 4.42
CA ALA A 108 17.41 -15.76 4.62
C ALA A 108 17.07 -16.55 5.91
N ARG A 109 16.68 -15.86 6.97
CA ARG A 109 16.20 -16.48 8.22
C ARG A 109 14.78 -17.00 8.04
N PHE A 110 13.88 -16.19 7.48
CA PHE A 110 12.49 -16.52 7.26
C PHE A 110 12.32 -17.76 6.39
N CYS A 111 12.98 -17.84 5.23
CA CYS A 111 12.88 -18.98 4.33
C CYS A 111 13.45 -20.30 4.92
N ARG A 112 14.35 -20.21 5.91
CA ARG A 112 14.82 -21.40 6.63
C ARG A 112 13.80 -21.92 7.64
N GLU A 113 13.13 -20.98 8.32
CA GLU A 113 12.14 -21.28 9.36
C GLU A 113 10.79 -21.68 8.78
N PHE A 114 10.42 -21.05 7.63
CA PHE A 114 9.15 -21.24 6.93
C PHE A 114 9.37 -21.56 5.44
N PRO A 115 9.90 -22.76 5.09
CA PRO A 115 10.32 -23.09 3.73
C PRO A 115 9.15 -23.16 2.72
N HIS A 116 7.92 -23.36 3.20
CA HIS A 116 6.71 -23.43 2.37
C HIS A 116 5.94 -22.11 2.28
N VAL A 117 6.39 -21.07 3.00
CA VAL A 117 5.76 -19.75 2.94
C VAL A 117 6.49 -18.87 1.95
N ARG A 118 5.76 -18.34 0.97
CA ARG A 118 6.28 -17.41 -0.02
C ARG A 118 6.31 -15.98 0.56
N LEU A 119 7.46 -15.33 0.52
CA LEU A 119 7.62 -13.93 0.88
C LEU A 119 7.66 -13.08 -0.40
N GLU A 120 6.65 -12.22 -0.58
CA GLU A 120 6.58 -11.23 -1.65
C GLU A 120 6.86 -9.84 -1.07
N VAL A 121 7.86 -9.14 -1.63
CA VAL A 121 8.21 -7.79 -1.19
C VAL A 121 7.72 -6.77 -2.22
N VAL A 122 6.83 -5.89 -1.79
CA VAL A 122 6.23 -4.83 -2.62
C VAL A 122 6.87 -3.50 -2.27
N HIS A 123 7.37 -2.79 -3.28
CA HIS A 123 8.01 -1.50 -3.08
C HIS A 123 7.03 -0.34 -3.27
N GLY A 124 7.17 0.69 -2.44
CA GLY A 124 6.37 1.91 -2.52
C GLY A 124 6.73 2.91 -1.43
N ASP A 125 6.23 4.13 -1.58
CA ASP A 125 6.25 5.13 -0.53
C ASP A 125 5.19 4.81 0.54
N THR A 126 5.35 5.37 1.75
CA THR A 126 4.47 5.05 2.89
C THR A 126 2.99 5.23 2.55
N ALA A 127 2.59 6.33 1.90
CA ALA A 127 1.20 6.57 1.53
C ALA A 127 0.63 5.50 0.58
N VAL A 128 1.42 5.10 -0.42
CA VAL A 128 1.04 4.04 -1.37
C VAL A 128 0.92 2.69 -0.66
N LEU A 129 1.80 2.41 0.30
CA LEU A 129 1.77 1.16 1.06
C LEU A 129 0.61 1.14 2.06
N GLU A 130 0.28 2.29 2.68
CA GLU A 130 -0.91 2.45 3.52
C GLU A 130 -2.20 2.16 2.74
N ASP A 131 -2.32 2.69 1.53
CA ASP A 131 -3.47 2.43 0.67
C ASP A 131 -3.55 0.96 0.25
N LYS A 132 -2.41 0.36 -0.11
CA LYS A 132 -2.35 -1.08 -0.44
C LYS A 132 -2.71 -1.96 0.75
N LEU A 133 -2.30 -1.62 1.98
CA LEU A 133 -2.71 -2.31 3.19
C LEU A 133 -4.22 -2.15 3.42
N GLY A 134 -4.75 -0.93 3.31
CA GLY A 134 -6.20 -0.67 3.43
C GLY A 134 -7.04 -1.35 2.35
N GLN A 135 -6.48 -1.60 1.18
CA GLN A 135 -7.10 -2.35 0.09
C GLN A 135 -6.92 -3.87 0.23
N GLY A 136 -6.11 -4.32 1.19
CA GLY A 136 -5.82 -5.71 1.38
C GLY A 136 -4.90 -6.38 0.37
N THR A 137 -4.21 -5.60 -0.40
CA THR A 137 -3.20 -6.10 -1.33
C THR A 137 -1.84 -6.31 -0.66
N LEU A 138 -1.69 -5.85 0.59
CA LEU A 138 -0.57 -6.12 1.49
C LEU A 138 -1.09 -6.72 2.81
N HIS A 139 -0.28 -7.57 3.43
CA HIS A 139 -0.55 -8.10 4.77
C HIS A 139 0.09 -7.22 5.85
N LEU A 140 1.23 -6.64 5.57
CA LEU A 140 1.94 -5.70 6.45
C LEU A 140 2.86 -4.79 5.64
N PHE A 141 3.25 -3.66 6.20
CA PHE A 141 4.32 -2.85 5.63
C PHE A 141 5.20 -2.21 6.72
N LEU A 142 6.45 -1.94 6.37
CA LEU A 142 7.38 -1.17 7.17
C LEU A 142 7.47 0.24 6.61
N GLY A 143 6.96 1.20 7.34
CA GLY A 143 6.91 2.63 6.98
C GLY A 143 7.53 3.52 8.06
N VAL A 144 7.69 4.80 7.73
CA VAL A 144 8.07 5.85 8.67
C VAL A 144 6.84 6.67 8.98
N ASP A 145 6.55 6.87 10.27
CA ASP A 145 5.43 7.68 10.75
C ASP A 145 4.14 7.41 9.96
N PRO A 146 3.63 6.18 9.94
CA PRO A 146 2.42 5.86 9.23
C PRO A 146 1.24 6.62 9.85
N GLU A 147 0.23 6.93 9.04
CA GLU A 147 -1.00 7.53 9.55
C GLU A 147 -1.78 6.53 10.40
N GLU A 148 -2.23 6.98 11.58
CA GLU A 148 -3.17 6.21 12.36
C GLU A 148 -4.50 6.12 11.60
N ARG A 149 -4.84 4.91 11.19
CA ARG A 149 -6.12 4.60 10.52
C ARG A 149 -6.90 3.59 11.34
N PRO A 150 -8.22 3.70 11.39
CA PRO A 150 -9.06 2.66 11.98
C PRO A 150 -8.70 1.30 11.36
N HIS A 151 -8.59 0.28 12.18
CA HIS A 151 -8.27 -1.10 11.78
C HIS A 151 -6.78 -1.39 11.45
N PHE A 152 -5.87 -0.42 11.53
CA PHE A 152 -4.44 -0.68 11.45
C PHE A 152 -3.87 -0.95 12.85
N CYS A 153 -3.02 -1.96 12.96
CA CYS A 153 -2.23 -2.22 14.16
C CYS A 153 -0.80 -1.76 13.91
N PHE A 154 -0.25 -0.94 14.80
CA PHE A 154 1.09 -0.38 14.67
C PHE A 154 2.01 -0.96 15.73
N THR A 155 3.17 -1.42 15.30
CA THR A 155 4.24 -1.88 16.21
C THR A 155 5.51 -1.15 15.88
N PRO A 156 6.08 -0.33 16.81
CA PRO A 156 7.35 0.32 16.57
C PRO A 156 8.46 -0.73 16.54
N VAL A 157 9.27 -0.71 15.47
CA VAL A 157 10.38 -1.66 15.28
C VAL A 157 11.75 -1.00 15.44
N GLY A 158 11.82 0.33 15.48
CA GLY A 158 13.04 1.09 15.65
C GLY A 158 12.84 2.57 15.37
N SER A 159 13.95 3.32 15.44
CA SER A 159 14.01 4.74 15.09
C SER A 159 15.13 4.99 14.09
N GLU A 160 14.95 5.97 13.22
CA GLU A 160 15.95 6.42 12.24
C GLU A 160 16.33 7.86 12.54
N THR A 161 17.62 8.17 12.46
CA THR A 161 18.10 9.55 12.53
C THR A 161 18.21 10.11 11.12
N VAL A 162 17.63 11.27 10.91
CA VAL A 162 17.72 12.00 9.64
C VAL A 162 18.89 12.98 9.73
N TYR A 163 19.77 12.91 8.72
CA TYR A 163 20.93 13.79 8.62
C TYR A 163 20.77 14.73 7.42
N LEU A 164 21.13 16.00 7.62
CA LEU A 164 21.37 16.90 6.51
C LEU A 164 22.78 16.65 5.97
N VAL A 165 22.89 16.41 4.68
CA VAL A 165 24.19 16.23 4.00
C VAL A 165 24.44 17.44 3.12
N ILE A 166 25.56 18.11 3.33
CA ILE A 166 25.96 19.30 2.59
C ILE A 166 27.44 19.22 2.19
N ALA A 167 27.78 19.67 0.99
CA ALA A 167 29.18 19.79 0.59
C ALA A 167 29.88 20.91 1.39
N GLY A 168 31.10 20.66 1.89
CA GLY A 168 31.86 21.64 2.70
C GLY A 168 31.98 23.01 2.03
N ALA A 169 32.31 23.06 0.74
CA ALA A 169 32.39 24.31 -0.01
C ALA A 169 31.07 25.10 -0.08
N LEU A 170 29.93 24.41 -0.02
CA LEU A 170 28.61 25.05 0.04
C LEU A 170 28.32 25.55 1.46
N LEU A 171 28.69 24.77 2.47
CA LEU A 171 28.58 25.17 3.87
C LEU A 171 29.36 26.47 4.14
N ASP A 172 30.62 26.55 3.70
CA ASP A 172 31.49 27.72 3.84
C ASP A 172 30.92 28.94 3.13
N ARG A 173 30.28 28.76 1.99
CA ARG A 173 29.60 29.84 1.25
C ARG A 173 28.36 30.38 1.97
N CYS A 174 27.58 29.48 2.57
CA CYS A 174 26.35 29.86 3.26
C CYS A 174 26.62 30.40 4.67
N PHE A 175 27.73 29.99 5.27
CA PHE A 175 28.12 30.36 6.64
C PHE A 175 29.60 30.78 6.70
N PRO A 176 29.98 31.89 6.03
CA PRO A 176 31.41 32.31 5.88
C PRO A 176 32.10 32.66 7.22
N GLN A 177 31.34 32.84 8.30
CA GLN A 177 31.87 33.16 9.63
C GLN A 177 31.89 31.95 10.58
N GLY A 178 31.80 30.73 10.05
CA GLY A 178 31.86 29.52 10.87
C GLY A 178 30.62 29.29 11.76
N GLY A 179 29.49 29.81 11.40
CA GLY A 179 28.26 29.79 12.22
C GLY A 179 27.46 28.49 12.17
N ALA A 180 27.87 27.49 11.38
CA ALA A 180 27.29 26.16 11.38
C ALA A 180 28.11 25.26 12.29
N GLY A 181 27.57 24.92 13.45
CA GLY A 181 28.12 23.86 14.32
C GLY A 181 27.79 22.47 13.77
N ASP A 182 27.88 21.46 14.60
CA ASP A 182 27.49 20.08 14.25
C ASP A 182 25.96 19.92 14.05
N THR A 183 25.18 20.94 14.40
CA THR A 183 23.72 21.00 14.23
C THR A 183 23.30 22.30 13.57
N ILE A 184 22.29 22.26 12.74
CA ILE A 184 21.70 23.41 12.03
C ILE A 184 20.27 23.59 12.54
N ASP A 185 19.91 24.82 12.92
CA ASP A 185 18.56 25.20 13.32
C ASP A 185 17.70 25.56 12.10
N GLU A 186 16.39 25.76 12.31
CA GLU A 186 15.44 26.11 11.23
C GLU A 186 15.81 27.41 10.50
N THR A 187 16.34 28.40 11.25
CA THR A 187 16.74 29.71 10.69
C THR A 187 17.96 29.55 9.77
N GLN A 188 18.88 28.70 10.16
CA GLN A 188 20.05 28.36 9.36
C GLN A 188 19.68 27.49 8.17
N LEU A 189 18.75 26.52 8.36
CA LEU A 189 18.24 25.65 7.31
C LEU A 189 17.62 26.45 6.15
N SER A 190 16.85 27.50 6.48
CA SER A 190 16.20 28.37 5.47
C SER A 190 17.18 29.14 4.58
N ARG A 191 18.45 29.24 4.95
CA ARG A 191 19.52 29.89 4.16
C ARG A 191 20.21 28.94 3.19
N LEU A 192 19.95 27.65 3.29
CA LEU A 192 20.57 26.63 2.44
C LEU A 192 19.79 26.44 1.13
N PRO A 193 20.46 26.26 0.02
CA PRO A 193 19.84 25.82 -1.23
C PRO A 193 19.52 24.32 -1.12
N LEU A 194 18.32 24.00 -0.63
CA LEU A 194 17.90 22.64 -0.41
C LEU A 194 17.47 21.97 -1.71
N ILE A 195 17.86 20.70 -1.88
CA ILE A 195 17.35 19.84 -2.93
C ILE A 195 16.25 18.98 -2.33
N PHE A 196 15.05 19.13 -2.85
CA PHE A 196 13.89 18.33 -2.45
C PHE A 196 13.63 17.23 -3.48
N SER A 197 13.16 16.09 -2.99
CA SER A 197 12.59 15.08 -3.89
C SER A 197 11.33 15.65 -4.56
N PRO A 198 11.05 15.35 -5.84
CA PRO A 198 9.79 15.75 -6.48
C PRO A 198 8.56 15.12 -5.80
N THR A 199 8.74 14.05 -5.06
CA THR A 199 7.71 13.46 -4.20
C THR A 199 7.99 13.86 -2.77
N ILE A 200 7.10 14.64 -2.17
CA ILE A 200 7.19 15.02 -0.74
C ILE A 200 7.07 13.75 0.10
N SER A 201 8.17 13.32 0.68
CA SER A 201 8.15 12.24 1.68
C SER A 201 7.67 12.80 3.03
N LYS A 202 7.10 11.96 3.88
CA LYS A 202 6.72 12.36 5.26
C LYS A 202 7.93 12.92 6.05
N THR A 203 9.15 12.54 5.70
CA THR A 203 10.40 13.07 6.26
C THR A 203 10.70 14.52 5.81
N GLN A 204 10.18 14.94 4.66
CA GLN A 204 10.35 16.31 4.13
C GLN A 204 9.24 17.27 4.56
N ALA A 205 8.12 16.73 5.00
CA ALA A 205 6.96 17.51 5.44
C ALA A 205 7.05 17.96 6.92
N ARG A 206 8.10 17.54 7.64
CA ARG A 206 8.44 17.97 8.99
C ARG A 206 9.57 18.99 8.95
#